data_d0677e3d8679de3ed66ce66f7b5f5b05
#
_entry.id   d0677e3d8679de3ed66ce66f7b5f5b05
#
_cell.length_a   1.000
_cell.length_b   1.000
_cell.length_c   1.000
_cell.angle_alpha   90.00
_cell.angle_beta   90.00
_cell.angle_gamma   90.00
#
_symmetry.space_group_name_H-M   'P 1'
#
loop_
_entity.id
_entity.type
_entity.pdbx_description
1 polymer ?
#
loop_
_entity_poly.entity_id
_entity_poly.type
_entity_poly.pdbx_seq_one_letter_code
_entity_poly.pdbx_strand_id
1 'polypeptide(L)'
;EVLSFPEPDPVRIRERDPYLIRFAVLLAAPAANVYGYSAEGLEPDAHTRAKEGRAWNYLKEAWGIENREDLINTLDWLFKSGQTEDYRLYYEAESPEDMISDDMDAQERKIAALEYTVVCEMKEVTDMNTMLAWDLGRAVMLTRWGGYTGLLTRKEAEQMLRDFALGIVSDFHPWGEYA
;
A
#
# COMPACT_ATOMS: atom_id res chain seq x y z
N GLU A 1 25.78 14.89 -8.03
CA GLU A 1 24.78 15.95 -7.85
C GLU A 1 23.45 15.31 -7.54
N VAL A 2 22.98 15.44 -6.29
CA VAL A 2 21.65 15.04 -5.90
C VAL A 2 20.69 16.06 -6.49
N LEU A 3 19.77 15.62 -7.36
CA LEU A 3 18.71 16.47 -7.88
C LEU A 3 17.84 16.92 -6.70
N SER A 4 18.02 18.15 -6.26
CA SER A 4 17.12 18.77 -5.28
C SER A 4 15.86 19.21 -6.02
N PHE A 5 14.75 18.53 -5.79
CA PHE A 5 13.46 19.02 -6.23
C PHE A 5 13.00 20.13 -5.27
N PRO A 6 12.40 21.22 -5.77
CA PRO A 6 11.81 22.23 -4.89
C PRO A 6 10.70 21.56 -4.05
N GLU A 7 10.71 21.84 -2.76
CA GLU A 7 9.61 21.39 -1.87
C GLU A 7 8.27 21.83 -2.45
N PRO A 8 7.30 20.94 -2.59
CA PRO A 8 5.97 21.33 -3.04
C PRO A 8 5.36 22.28 -2.00
N ASP A 9 4.92 23.44 -2.45
CA ASP A 9 4.20 24.41 -1.61
C ASP A 9 2.82 23.77 -1.25
N PRO A 10 2.59 23.33 -0.02
CA PRO A 10 1.36 22.61 0.37
C PRO A 10 0.10 23.46 0.18
N VAL A 11 0.23 24.78 0.09
CA VAL A 11 -0.89 25.73 -0.11
C VAL A 11 -1.42 25.69 -1.55
N ARG A 12 -0.71 25.09 -2.50
CA ARG A 12 -1.10 25.08 -3.93
C ARG A 12 -1.78 23.81 -4.42
N ILE A 13 -1.79 22.74 -3.63
CA ILE A 13 -2.46 21.49 -4.04
C ILE A 13 -3.97 21.67 -3.86
N ARG A 14 -4.68 21.81 -4.97
CA ARG A 14 -6.15 21.87 -4.97
C ARG A 14 -6.69 20.44 -5.07
N GLU A 15 -7.76 20.12 -4.34
CA GLU A 15 -8.46 18.81 -4.39
C GLU A 15 -8.78 18.32 -5.82
N ARG A 16 -8.86 19.23 -6.80
CA ARG A 16 -9.15 18.93 -8.21
C ARG A 16 -7.90 18.94 -9.10
N ASP A 17 -6.70 18.97 -8.52
CA ASP A 17 -5.48 18.96 -9.30
C ASP A 17 -5.40 17.65 -10.12
N PRO A 18 -5.25 17.73 -11.46
CA PRO A 18 -5.17 16.56 -12.32
C PRO A 18 -3.93 15.70 -12.04
N TYR A 19 -2.90 16.28 -11.44
CA TYR A 19 -1.68 15.56 -11.08
C TYR A 19 -1.84 14.67 -9.85
N LEU A 20 -2.85 14.88 -8.99
CA LEU A 20 -3.05 14.05 -7.78
C LEU A 20 -3.26 12.58 -8.12
N ILE A 21 -4.08 12.27 -9.13
CA ILE A 21 -4.29 10.86 -9.54
C ILE A 21 -2.99 10.25 -10.06
N ARG A 22 -2.23 10.99 -10.87
CA ARG A 22 -0.94 10.51 -11.38
C ARG A 22 0.06 10.31 -10.25
N PHE A 23 0.10 11.20 -9.29
CA PHE A 23 0.91 11.06 -8.09
C PHE A 23 0.51 9.81 -7.31
N ALA A 24 -0.79 9.64 -7.00
CA ALA A 24 -1.27 8.43 -6.33
C ALA A 24 -0.87 7.14 -7.07
N VAL A 25 -1.04 7.11 -8.39
CA VAL A 25 -0.67 5.92 -9.20
C VAL A 25 0.83 5.61 -9.10
N LEU A 26 1.69 6.63 -9.04
CA LEU A 26 3.14 6.44 -8.86
C LEU A 26 3.50 5.87 -7.49
N LEU A 27 2.70 6.11 -6.46
CA LEU A 27 2.92 5.50 -5.14
C LEU A 27 2.80 3.98 -5.16
N ALA A 28 1.99 3.43 -6.08
CA ALA A 28 1.89 2.00 -6.28
C ALA A 28 2.98 1.41 -7.20
N ALA A 29 3.92 2.22 -7.71
CA ALA A 29 4.91 1.75 -8.67
C ALA A 29 5.77 0.58 -8.17
N PRO A 30 6.25 0.54 -6.91
CA PRO A 30 6.97 -0.62 -6.39
C PRO A 30 6.13 -1.90 -6.46
N ALA A 31 4.90 -1.86 -5.95
CA ALA A 31 3.98 -3.00 -6.00
C ALA A 31 3.58 -3.36 -7.43
N ALA A 32 3.27 -2.38 -8.27
CA ALA A 32 2.94 -2.60 -9.68
C ALA A 32 4.08 -3.29 -10.44
N ASN A 33 5.33 -2.91 -10.17
CA ASN A 33 6.51 -3.52 -10.78
C ASN A 33 6.66 -5.00 -10.38
N VAL A 34 6.48 -5.32 -9.10
CA VAL A 34 6.53 -6.70 -8.60
C VAL A 34 5.49 -7.59 -9.28
N TYR A 35 4.29 -7.07 -9.50
CA TYR A 35 3.18 -7.83 -10.11
C TYR A 35 3.08 -7.69 -11.64
N GLY A 36 3.99 -6.95 -12.28
CA GLY A 36 4.03 -6.77 -13.72
C GLY A 36 2.91 -5.91 -14.30
N TYR A 37 2.40 -4.95 -13.54
CA TYR A 37 1.38 -3.99 -13.96
C TYR A 37 1.98 -2.61 -14.27
N SER A 38 1.25 -1.81 -15.07
CA SER A 38 1.67 -0.43 -15.37
C SER A 38 1.44 0.50 -14.16
N ALA A 39 2.39 1.38 -13.89
CA ALA A 39 2.27 2.50 -12.96
C ALA A 39 1.97 3.83 -13.66
N GLU A 40 1.58 3.83 -14.94
CA GLU A 40 1.43 5.06 -15.72
C GLU A 40 0.01 5.63 -15.77
N GLY A 41 -1.00 4.84 -15.41
CA GLY A 41 -2.40 5.26 -15.55
C GLY A 41 -3.33 4.67 -14.50
N LEU A 42 -4.58 5.12 -14.54
CA LEU A 42 -5.63 4.60 -13.67
C LEU A 42 -5.84 3.09 -13.89
N GLU A 43 -5.83 2.66 -15.14
CA GLU A 43 -5.97 1.26 -15.49
C GLU A 43 -4.62 0.54 -15.34
N PRO A 44 -4.54 -0.56 -14.57
CA PRO A 44 -3.28 -1.28 -14.34
C PRO A 44 -2.74 -1.94 -15.60
N ASP A 45 -3.59 -2.21 -16.59
CA ASP A 45 -3.21 -2.82 -17.87
C ASP A 45 -4.26 -2.53 -18.96
N ALA A 46 -3.96 -2.89 -20.21
CA ALA A 46 -4.94 -2.84 -21.29
C ALA A 46 -6.15 -3.74 -20.97
N HIS A 47 -7.36 -3.20 -21.12
CA HIS A 47 -8.60 -3.88 -20.74
C HIS A 47 -8.90 -5.04 -21.70
N THR A 48 -8.62 -6.24 -21.27
CA THR A 48 -8.98 -7.48 -21.95
C THR A 48 -9.61 -8.45 -20.95
N ARG A 49 -10.52 -9.31 -21.41
CA ARG A 49 -11.20 -10.29 -20.56
C ARG A 49 -10.22 -11.22 -19.81
N ALA A 50 -9.12 -11.58 -20.44
CA ALA A 50 -8.11 -12.44 -19.81
C ALA A 50 -7.36 -11.72 -18.69
N LYS A 51 -7.06 -10.42 -18.85
CA LYS A 51 -6.36 -9.61 -17.85
C LYS A 51 -7.29 -9.21 -16.71
N GLU A 52 -8.55 -8.91 -17.00
CA GLU A 52 -9.59 -8.70 -16.02
C GLU A 52 -9.79 -9.96 -15.15
N GLY A 53 -9.85 -11.14 -15.76
CA GLY A 53 -9.92 -12.41 -15.03
C GLY A 53 -8.73 -12.66 -14.10
N ARG A 54 -7.50 -12.26 -14.51
CA ARG A 54 -6.32 -12.34 -13.63
C ARG A 54 -6.40 -11.37 -12.47
N ALA A 55 -6.88 -10.15 -12.70
CA ALA A 55 -7.10 -9.17 -11.64
C ALA A 55 -8.12 -9.68 -10.61
N TRP A 56 -9.22 -10.27 -11.06
CA TRP A 56 -10.21 -10.91 -10.21
C TRP A 56 -9.62 -12.06 -9.37
N ASN A 57 -8.88 -12.96 -10.00
CA ASN A 57 -8.24 -14.07 -9.28
C ASN A 57 -7.26 -13.55 -8.22
N TYR A 58 -6.49 -12.51 -8.53
CA TYR A 58 -5.57 -11.93 -7.58
C TYR A 58 -6.29 -11.28 -6.39
N LEU A 59 -7.35 -10.49 -6.65
CA LEU A 59 -8.17 -9.91 -5.59
C LEU A 59 -8.72 -10.98 -4.66
N LYS A 60 -9.22 -12.08 -5.23
CA LYS A 60 -9.80 -13.18 -4.47
C LYS A 60 -8.74 -14.00 -3.71
N GLU A 61 -7.70 -14.47 -4.38
CA GLU A 61 -6.75 -15.44 -3.81
C GLU A 61 -5.74 -14.78 -2.88
N ALA A 62 -5.29 -13.56 -3.19
CA ALA A 62 -4.28 -12.87 -2.38
C ALA A 62 -4.89 -11.97 -1.29
N TRP A 63 -6.14 -11.51 -1.48
CA TRP A 63 -6.75 -10.52 -0.60
C TRP A 63 -8.10 -10.95 -0.03
N GLY A 64 -8.66 -12.07 -0.46
CA GLY A 64 -10.00 -12.52 -0.04
C GLY A 64 -11.13 -11.59 -0.50
N ILE A 65 -10.89 -10.74 -1.51
CA ILE A 65 -11.86 -9.77 -2.00
C ILE A 65 -12.72 -10.43 -3.07
N GLU A 66 -13.97 -10.70 -2.73
CA GLU A 66 -14.96 -11.31 -3.64
C GLU A 66 -16.06 -10.32 -4.09
N ASN A 67 -16.18 -9.20 -3.40
CA ASN A 67 -17.20 -8.19 -3.67
C ASN A 67 -16.72 -6.79 -3.27
N ARG A 68 -17.57 -5.79 -3.53
CA ARG A 68 -17.29 -4.39 -3.22
C ARG A 68 -17.07 -4.14 -1.72
N GLU A 69 -17.85 -4.78 -0.86
CA GLU A 69 -17.77 -4.59 0.59
C GLU A 69 -16.42 -5.06 1.11
N ASP A 70 -15.94 -6.23 0.67
CA ASP A 70 -14.63 -6.76 1.01
C ASP A 70 -13.51 -5.79 0.58
N LEU A 71 -13.62 -5.23 -0.64
CA LEU A 71 -12.66 -4.26 -1.14
C LEU A 71 -12.62 -3.01 -0.24
N ILE A 72 -13.77 -2.44 0.09
CA ILE A 72 -13.84 -1.24 0.92
C ILE A 72 -13.28 -1.50 2.32
N ASN A 73 -13.61 -2.63 2.93
CA ASN A 73 -13.11 -3.03 4.24
C ASN A 73 -11.57 -3.21 4.22
N THR A 74 -11.04 -3.83 3.17
CA THR A 74 -9.60 -4.00 2.99
C THR A 74 -8.89 -2.66 2.80
N LEU A 75 -9.45 -1.75 2.01
CA LEU A 75 -8.89 -0.40 1.83
C LEU A 75 -8.92 0.39 3.13
N ASP A 76 -10.03 0.33 3.88
CA ASP A 76 -10.15 0.98 5.18
C ASP A 76 -9.13 0.43 6.20
N TRP A 77 -8.93 -0.88 6.22
CA TRP A 77 -7.91 -1.51 7.04
C TRP A 77 -6.49 -1.05 6.66
N LEU A 78 -6.12 -1.10 5.37
CA LEU A 78 -4.81 -0.63 4.89
C LEU A 78 -4.53 0.83 5.24
N PHE A 79 -5.57 1.66 5.25
CA PHE A 79 -5.45 3.08 5.54
C PHE A 79 -5.34 3.39 7.03
N LYS A 80 -5.94 2.58 7.91
CA LYS A 80 -5.99 2.81 9.36
C LYS A 80 -4.88 2.13 10.13
N SER A 81 -4.54 0.92 9.74
CA SER A 81 -3.59 0.07 10.45
C SER A 81 -2.66 -0.68 9.51
N GLY A 82 -3.21 -1.35 8.52
CA GLY A 82 -2.46 -2.14 7.55
C GLY A 82 -1.56 -3.17 8.23
N GLN A 83 -0.50 -3.55 7.56
CA GLN A 83 0.59 -4.34 8.14
C GLN A 83 1.58 -3.49 8.94
N THR A 84 1.46 -2.17 8.85
CA THR A 84 2.27 -1.25 9.65
C THR A 84 2.10 -1.51 11.13
N GLU A 85 0.90 -1.89 11.59
CA GLU A 85 0.64 -2.20 13.00
C GLU A 85 1.35 -3.48 13.43
N ASP A 86 1.28 -4.56 12.65
CA ASP A 86 2.00 -5.80 12.92
C ASP A 86 3.52 -5.55 12.92
N TYR A 87 4.03 -4.80 11.93
CA TYR A 87 5.43 -4.42 11.87
C TYR A 87 5.86 -3.62 13.11
N ARG A 88 5.01 -2.73 13.63
CA ARG A 88 5.28 -1.94 14.82
C ARG A 88 5.51 -2.83 16.03
N LEU A 89 4.69 -3.87 16.23
CA LEU A 89 4.85 -4.80 17.35
C LEU A 89 6.24 -5.43 17.34
N TYR A 90 6.66 -5.96 16.20
CA TYR A 90 8.03 -6.50 16.05
C TYR A 90 9.11 -5.43 16.13
N TYR A 91 8.84 -4.23 15.63
CA TYR A 91 9.78 -3.10 15.67
C TYR A 91 10.06 -2.63 17.09
N GLU A 92 9.08 -2.63 17.97
CA GLU A 92 9.16 -2.20 19.37
C GLU A 92 9.62 -3.32 20.31
N ALA A 93 9.54 -4.59 19.90
CA ALA A 93 9.97 -5.73 20.71
C ALA A 93 11.48 -5.70 20.99
N GLU A 94 11.87 -6.04 22.20
CA GLU A 94 13.27 -6.11 22.63
C GLU A 94 13.89 -7.47 22.29
N SER A 95 13.06 -8.51 22.22
CA SER A 95 13.50 -9.89 21.97
C SER A 95 12.43 -10.70 21.20
N PRO A 96 12.80 -11.81 20.54
CA PRO A 96 11.81 -12.66 19.87
C PRO A 96 10.82 -13.30 20.85
N GLU A 97 11.16 -13.42 22.13
CA GLU A 97 10.31 -13.94 23.19
C GLU A 97 9.09 -13.05 23.45
N ASP A 98 9.22 -11.74 23.24
CA ASP A 98 8.12 -10.77 23.40
C ASP A 98 7.00 -11.00 22.37
N MET A 99 7.31 -11.69 21.27
CA MET A 99 6.36 -12.02 20.21
C MET A 99 5.74 -13.41 20.36
N ILE A 100 6.11 -14.15 21.43
CA ILE A 100 5.66 -15.51 21.66
C ILE A 100 4.60 -15.53 22.76
N SER A 101 3.40 -16.03 22.43
CA SER A 101 2.36 -16.30 23.42
C SER A 101 2.33 -17.79 23.83
N ASP A 102 1.75 -18.08 24.99
CA ASP A 102 1.70 -19.46 25.53
C ASP A 102 0.87 -20.43 24.69
N ASP A 103 -0.09 -19.94 23.94
CA ASP A 103 -0.99 -20.69 23.07
C ASP A 103 -0.41 -20.99 21.67
N MET A 104 0.73 -20.39 21.33
CA MET A 104 1.42 -20.67 20.07
C MET A 104 2.01 -22.08 20.02
N ASP A 105 1.81 -22.77 18.90
CA ASP A 105 2.50 -24.02 18.61
C ASP A 105 3.98 -23.81 18.23
N ALA A 106 4.71 -24.92 18.04
CA ALA A 106 6.14 -24.88 17.74
C ALA A 106 6.44 -24.23 16.37
N GLN A 107 5.53 -24.32 15.41
CA GLN A 107 5.69 -23.73 14.09
C GLN A 107 5.42 -22.23 14.14
N GLU A 108 4.38 -21.80 14.83
CA GLU A 108 4.02 -20.39 15.04
C GLU A 108 5.14 -19.66 15.76
N ARG A 109 5.71 -20.23 16.83
CA ARG A 109 6.87 -19.67 17.54
C ARG A 109 8.08 -19.50 16.64
N LYS A 110 8.33 -20.46 15.75
CA LYS A 110 9.43 -20.37 14.79
C LYS A 110 9.20 -19.26 13.77
N ILE A 111 7.98 -19.08 13.31
CA ILE A 111 7.60 -18.01 12.40
C ILE A 111 7.80 -16.66 13.08
N ALA A 112 7.27 -16.47 14.29
CA ALA A 112 7.41 -15.22 15.05
C ALA A 112 8.89 -14.85 15.28
N ALA A 113 9.74 -15.82 15.62
CA ALA A 113 11.18 -15.57 15.78
C ALA A 113 11.87 -15.20 14.46
N LEU A 114 11.44 -15.78 13.33
CA LEU A 114 11.96 -15.42 12.01
C LEU A 114 11.53 -14.01 11.62
N GLU A 115 10.26 -13.67 11.81
CA GLU A 115 9.71 -12.33 11.53
C GLU A 115 10.42 -11.26 12.36
N TYR A 116 10.65 -11.52 13.65
CA TYR A 116 11.47 -10.63 14.50
C TYR A 116 12.86 -10.41 13.92
N THR A 117 13.54 -11.47 13.48
CA THR A 117 14.88 -11.37 12.88
C THR A 117 14.85 -10.51 11.62
N VAL A 118 13.87 -10.72 10.73
CA VAL A 118 13.70 -9.93 9.51
C VAL A 118 13.46 -8.48 9.83
N VAL A 119 12.57 -8.17 10.80
CA VAL A 119 12.29 -6.79 11.20
C VAL A 119 13.53 -6.13 11.81
N CYS A 120 14.34 -6.85 12.60
CA CYS A 120 15.59 -6.32 13.13
C CYS A 120 16.60 -5.96 12.03
N GLU A 121 16.72 -6.76 10.97
CA GLU A 121 17.54 -6.44 9.81
C GLU A 121 16.96 -5.24 9.04
N MET A 122 15.65 -5.15 8.92
CA MET A 122 14.99 -4.02 8.25
C MET A 122 15.15 -2.70 9.02
N LYS A 123 15.18 -2.70 10.36
CA LYS A 123 15.38 -1.49 11.18
C LYS A 123 16.63 -0.69 10.81
N GLU A 124 17.64 -1.33 10.26
CA GLU A 124 18.89 -0.66 9.86
C GLU A 124 18.72 0.19 8.60
N VAL A 125 17.70 -0.09 7.77
CA VAL A 125 17.51 0.51 6.44
C VAL A 125 16.12 1.11 6.23
N THR A 126 15.16 0.82 7.11
CA THR A 126 13.77 1.29 7.00
C THR A 126 13.29 1.85 8.34
N ASP A 127 12.26 2.66 8.27
CA ASP A 127 11.53 3.16 9.43
C ASP A 127 10.02 2.83 9.34
N MET A 128 9.25 3.28 10.31
CA MET A 128 7.79 3.09 10.34
C MET A 128 7.09 3.77 9.16
N ASN A 129 7.63 4.89 8.65
CA ASN A 129 7.07 5.58 7.48
C ASN A 129 7.21 4.74 6.22
N THR A 130 8.29 3.97 6.08
CA THR A 130 8.49 3.03 4.95
C THR A 130 7.40 1.97 4.91
N MET A 131 6.99 1.42 6.07
CA MET A 131 5.91 0.43 6.14
C MET A 131 4.55 1.05 5.83
N LEU A 132 4.29 2.27 6.32
CA LEU A 132 3.09 3.02 5.96
C LEU A 132 3.04 3.31 4.44
N ALA A 133 4.16 3.72 3.85
CA ALA A 133 4.26 3.94 2.41
C ALA A 133 3.93 2.66 1.61
N TRP A 134 4.38 1.50 2.10
CA TRP A 134 4.05 0.20 1.50
C TRP A 134 2.56 -0.11 1.55
N ASP A 135 1.90 0.10 2.70
CA ASP A 135 0.45 -0.09 2.86
C ASP A 135 -0.35 0.84 1.95
N LEU A 136 0.04 2.10 1.87
CA LEU A 136 -0.59 3.08 0.99
C LEU A 136 -0.41 2.72 -0.49
N GLY A 137 0.77 2.24 -0.89
CA GLY A 137 1.02 1.72 -2.25
C GLY A 137 0.09 0.55 -2.61
N ARG A 138 -0.16 -0.36 -1.65
CA ARG A 138 -1.11 -1.47 -1.82
C ARG A 138 -2.56 -0.99 -1.91
N ALA A 139 -2.96 -0.03 -1.07
CA ALA A 139 -4.30 0.57 -1.13
C ALA A 139 -4.56 1.23 -2.50
N VAL A 140 -3.60 1.96 -3.04
CA VAL A 140 -3.67 2.53 -4.39
C VAL A 140 -3.81 1.43 -5.44
N MET A 141 -3.03 0.37 -5.34
CA MET A 141 -3.08 -0.76 -6.27
C MET A 141 -4.45 -1.45 -6.25
N LEU A 142 -4.98 -1.75 -5.07
CA LEU A 142 -6.31 -2.36 -4.91
C LEU A 142 -7.43 -1.46 -5.43
N THR A 143 -7.33 -0.15 -5.21
CA THR A 143 -8.29 0.83 -5.76
C THR A 143 -8.30 0.80 -7.30
N ARG A 144 -7.12 0.75 -7.92
CA ARG A 144 -6.99 0.62 -9.39
C ARG A 144 -7.60 -0.68 -9.90
N TRP A 145 -7.34 -1.79 -9.24
CA TRP A 145 -7.94 -3.08 -9.60
C TRP A 145 -9.45 -3.12 -9.35
N GLY A 146 -9.92 -2.49 -8.28
CA GLY A 146 -11.35 -2.32 -8.03
C GLY A 146 -12.07 -1.57 -9.15
N GLY A 147 -11.46 -0.50 -9.66
CA GLY A 147 -11.97 0.21 -10.84
C GLY A 147 -11.88 -0.63 -12.12
N TYR A 148 -10.81 -1.40 -12.30
CA TYR A 148 -10.58 -2.25 -13.47
C TYR A 148 -11.54 -3.45 -13.54
N THR A 149 -11.88 -4.05 -12.41
CA THR A 149 -12.79 -5.20 -12.30
C THR A 149 -14.27 -4.79 -12.13
N GLY A 150 -14.56 -3.50 -12.06
CA GLY A 150 -15.93 -3.00 -11.91
C GLY A 150 -16.49 -3.05 -10.47
N LEU A 151 -15.68 -3.42 -9.48
CA LEU A 151 -16.04 -3.31 -8.04
C LEU A 151 -16.22 -1.87 -7.61
N LEU A 152 -15.48 -0.94 -8.23
CA LEU A 152 -15.64 0.50 -8.11
C LEU A 152 -16.00 1.09 -9.46
N THR A 153 -16.82 2.13 -9.48
CA THR A 153 -16.95 2.97 -10.67
C THR A 153 -15.64 3.75 -10.88
N ARG A 154 -15.37 4.14 -12.12
CA ARG A 154 -14.21 4.97 -12.44
C ARG A 154 -14.15 6.24 -11.56
N LYS A 155 -15.29 6.89 -11.36
CA LYS A 155 -15.40 8.11 -10.55
C LYS A 155 -15.05 7.87 -9.09
N GLU A 156 -15.48 6.75 -8.52
CA GLU A 156 -15.11 6.35 -7.15
C GLU A 156 -13.63 6.07 -7.03
N ALA A 157 -13.07 5.28 -7.92
CA ALA A 157 -11.64 4.99 -7.93
C ALA A 157 -10.80 6.29 -8.05
N GLU A 158 -11.17 7.19 -8.97
CA GLU A 158 -10.49 8.49 -9.12
C GLU A 158 -10.60 9.35 -7.85
N GLN A 159 -11.76 9.36 -7.17
CA GLN A 159 -11.92 10.12 -5.93
C GLN A 159 -11.06 9.53 -4.81
N MET A 160 -11.10 8.21 -4.62
CA MET A 160 -10.28 7.54 -3.61
C MET A 160 -8.79 7.78 -3.82
N LEU A 161 -8.31 7.72 -5.07
CA LEU A 161 -6.90 8.00 -5.38
C LEU A 161 -6.52 9.45 -5.08
N ARG A 162 -7.43 10.41 -5.28
CA ARG A 162 -7.19 11.81 -4.87
C ARG A 162 -7.10 11.96 -3.37
N ASP A 163 -8.00 11.31 -2.64
CA ASP A 163 -8.05 11.36 -1.18
C ASP A 163 -6.78 10.74 -0.58
N PHE A 164 -6.31 9.61 -1.13
CA PHE A 164 -5.02 9.00 -0.75
C PHE A 164 -3.85 9.94 -1.04
N ALA A 165 -3.81 10.54 -2.23
CA ALA A 165 -2.74 11.47 -2.59
C ALA A 165 -2.68 12.69 -1.64
N LEU A 166 -3.83 13.24 -1.27
CA LEU A 166 -3.90 14.36 -0.34
C LEU A 166 -3.46 13.98 1.06
N GLY A 167 -3.86 12.80 1.56
CA GLY A 167 -3.41 12.27 2.84
C GLY A 167 -1.90 12.10 2.86
N ILE A 168 -1.34 11.46 1.84
CA ILE A 168 0.11 11.21 1.74
C ILE A 168 0.91 12.51 1.67
N VAL A 169 0.47 13.50 0.89
CA VAL A 169 1.16 14.79 0.81
C VAL A 169 1.14 15.54 2.15
N SER A 170 0.12 15.31 2.99
CA SER A 170 0.09 15.88 4.34
C SER A 170 1.06 15.21 5.32
N ASP A 171 1.32 13.91 5.14
CA ASP A 171 2.05 13.08 6.09
C ASP A 171 3.54 12.90 5.69
N PHE A 172 3.84 12.94 4.39
CA PHE A 172 5.20 12.75 3.84
C PHE A 172 5.66 14.04 3.15
N HIS A 173 6.53 14.81 3.76
CA HIS A 173 6.99 16.08 3.21
C HIS A 173 8.02 15.95 2.09
N PRO A 174 9.14 15.22 2.16
CA PRO A 174 9.95 14.95 0.99
C PRO A 174 9.60 13.60 0.37
N TRP A 175 9.65 13.54 -0.97
CA TRP A 175 9.48 12.29 -1.71
C TRP A 175 10.44 11.18 -1.22
N GLY A 176 11.62 11.54 -0.72
CA GLY A 176 12.59 10.62 -0.16
C GLY A 176 12.15 9.93 1.12
N GLU A 177 11.15 10.44 1.83
CA GLU A 177 10.56 9.76 3.00
C GLU A 177 9.57 8.67 2.59
N TYR A 178 9.04 8.76 1.36
CA TYR A 178 8.13 7.76 0.81
C TYR A 178 8.88 6.64 0.06
N ALA A 179 9.99 6.95 -0.59
CA ALA A 179 10.73 6.05 -1.49
C ALA A 179 11.83 5.27 -0.77
#